data_8be06154ae74839327e1391e27b5073b
#
_entry.id   8be06154ae74839327e1391e27b5073b
#
_cell.length_a   1.000
_cell.length_b   1.000
_cell.length_c   1.000
_cell.angle_alpha   90.00
_cell.angle_beta   90.00
_cell.angle_gamma   90.00
#
_symmetry.space_group_name_H-M   'P 1'
#
loop_
_entity.id
_entity.type
_entity.pdbx_description
1 polymer ?
#
loop_
_entity_poly.entity_id
_entity_poly.type
_entity_poly.pdbx_seq_one_letter_code
_entity_poly.pdbx_strand_id
1 'polypeptide(L)'
;MAHKRSHKSPSNRQRFVARVGISGSYGGMNLGDEAILQAMIAQLRASRPVELTVFTADVGDTLKRHGVEAALPVRDLTRDEARQAVAQLDLLILGGGGILYDAGADAYLREVTLAREVGVPVMVYAISAGPLEDERIRKLVRETLDNVDVLTVRDRQGKRVLEDIGVERDIVVTADPAVLLEPQPLTEDRLRQAGIAEGKRIIAFSVREPGPAAPDIDVEHYHLLLAHAADFVIDRLEADVIFVPMEREHRDLQHSHAVVAKMRRAQRATVLKEEYTSGEVLALLGHCEFAIGMRLHFLIFAALQGVPFAPLPYASKVAGFIESVGMGTPVLKDVSAGTLLAMIDRSWDYREKLRHHITSTIGEVQGQARKNNELAVQLLDRIAGEKARTGAVR
;
A
#
# COMPACT_ATOMS: atom_id res chain seq x y z
N MET A 1 -32.34 -38.28 48.92
CA MET A 1 -31.89 -38.62 47.56
C MET A 1 -31.50 -37.33 46.85
N ALA A 2 -30.21 -37.01 46.76
CA ALA A 2 -29.72 -35.77 46.15
C ALA A 2 -29.21 -36.07 44.74
N HIS A 3 -29.87 -35.53 43.73
CA HIS A 3 -29.44 -35.61 42.34
C HIS A 3 -28.20 -34.72 42.12
N LYS A 4 -27.02 -35.31 41.92
CA LYS A 4 -25.82 -34.68 41.40
C LYS A 4 -26.08 -34.36 39.93
N ARG A 5 -26.26 -33.07 39.61
CA ARG A 5 -26.14 -32.57 38.23
C ARG A 5 -24.65 -32.52 37.85
N SER A 6 -24.24 -33.37 36.92
CA SER A 6 -22.93 -33.32 36.31
C SER A 6 -22.85 -32.10 35.40
N HIS A 7 -22.06 -31.08 35.78
CA HIS A 7 -21.62 -30.07 34.87
C HIS A 7 -20.65 -30.69 33.86
N LYS A 8 -21.12 -30.90 32.61
CA LYS A 8 -20.24 -31.14 31.50
C LYS A 8 -19.47 -29.85 31.23
N SER A 9 -18.17 -29.85 31.45
CA SER A 9 -17.23 -28.80 31.01
C SER A 9 -17.40 -28.58 29.52
N PRO A 10 -17.32 -27.30 29.02
CA PRO A 10 -17.36 -27.04 27.60
C PRO A 10 -16.15 -27.74 26.95
N SER A 11 -16.45 -28.54 25.93
CA SER A 11 -15.45 -29.24 25.12
C SER A 11 -14.41 -28.24 24.62
N ASN A 12 -13.15 -28.54 24.89
CA ASN A 12 -11.98 -27.87 24.34
C ASN A 12 -11.96 -28.14 22.81
N ARG A 13 -12.79 -27.43 22.04
CA ARG A 13 -12.68 -27.40 20.60
C ARG A 13 -11.36 -26.70 20.31
N GLN A 14 -10.32 -27.47 19.96
CA GLN A 14 -9.10 -26.91 19.38
C GLN A 14 -9.53 -25.85 18.35
N ARG A 15 -9.20 -24.57 18.62
CA ARG A 15 -9.51 -23.50 17.69
C ARG A 15 -8.69 -23.77 16.42
N PHE A 16 -9.36 -23.91 15.30
CA PHE A 16 -8.71 -24.04 13.99
C PHE A 16 -7.82 -22.82 13.75
N VAL A 17 -6.52 -23.05 13.64
CA VAL A 17 -5.52 -22.04 13.23
C VAL A 17 -5.36 -22.17 11.72
N ALA A 18 -5.75 -21.13 10.98
CA ALA A 18 -5.68 -21.16 9.52
C ALA A 18 -4.27 -20.83 9.03
N ARG A 19 -3.74 -21.62 8.11
CA ARG A 19 -2.48 -21.33 7.42
C ARG A 19 -2.76 -20.49 6.19
N VAL A 20 -2.38 -19.20 6.24
CA VAL A 20 -2.67 -18.24 5.20
C VAL A 20 -1.38 -17.83 4.49
N GLY A 21 -1.32 -18.06 3.19
CA GLY A 21 -0.26 -17.54 2.33
C GLY A 21 -0.61 -16.14 1.81
N ILE A 22 0.33 -15.23 1.81
CA ILE A 22 0.18 -13.89 1.23
C ILE A 22 1.24 -13.71 0.16
N SER A 23 0.83 -13.47 -1.09
CA SER A 23 1.71 -13.17 -2.23
C SER A 23 1.40 -11.78 -2.77
N GLY A 24 2.43 -11.05 -3.20
CA GLY A 24 2.31 -9.69 -3.72
C GLY A 24 3.66 -9.05 -4.00
N SER A 25 3.73 -7.72 -4.02
CA SER A 25 4.96 -6.95 -4.26
C SER A 25 5.68 -6.65 -2.94
N TYR A 26 6.14 -7.66 -2.22
CA TYR A 26 6.73 -7.54 -0.89
C TYR A 26 8.23 -7.85 -0.88
N GLY A 27 8.95 -7.26 0.08
CA GLY A 27 10.40 -7.42 0.21
C GLY A 27 11.22 -6.59 -0.80
N GLY A 28 10.58 -5.70 -1.57
CA GLY A 28 11.23 -4.81 -2.53
C GLY A 28 11.61 -3.44 -1.96
N MET A 29 11.52 -3.25 -0.64
CA MET A 29 11.80 -1.99 0.06
C MET A 29 10.97 -0.80 -0.42
N ASN A 30 9.76 -1.06 -0.92
CA ASN A 30 8.74 -0.07 -1.20
C ASN A 30 7.87 0.09 0.05
N LEU A 31 8.01 1.21 0.75
CA LEU A 31 7.30 1.47 2.00
C LEU A 31 5.77 1.43 1.86
N GLY A 32 5.26 1.67 0.65
CA GLY A 32 3.83 1.55 0.38
C GLY A 32 3.35 0.10 0.36
N ASP A 33 4.06 -0.77 -0.34
CA ASP A 33 3.71 -2.19 -0.42
C ASP A 33 3.91 -2.87 0.95
N GLU A 34 4.96 -2.48 1.69
CA GLU A 34 5.17 -2.93 3.07
C GLU A 34 4.07 -2.44 4.03
N ALA A 35 3.53 -1.24 3.83
CA ALA A 35 2.39 -0.72 4.60
C ALA A 35 1.12 -1.55 4.36
N ILE A 36 0.87 -1.93 3.11
CA ILE A 36 -0.25 -2.81 2.75
C ILE A 36 -0.11 -4.14 3.47
N LEU A 37 1.06 -4.78 3.38
CA LEU A 37 1.32 -6.07 4.04
C LEU A 37 1.17 -5.96 5.56
N GLN A 38 1.75 -4.93 6.17
CA GLN A 38 1.67 -4.70 7.62
C GLN A 38 0.21 -4.55 8.09
N ALA A 39 -0.59 -3.76 7.37
CA ALA A 39 -1.99 -3.57 7.68
C ALA A 39 -2.80 -4.87 7.51
N MET A 40 -2.57 -5.63 6.44
CA MET A 40 -3.22 -6.94 6.23
C MET A 40 -2.91 -7.92 7.36
N ILE A 41 -1.64 -8.06 7.74
CA ILE A 41 -1.20 -8.93 8.83
C ILE A 41 -1.88 -8.53 10.13
N ALA A 42 -1.87 -7.24 10.48
CA ALA A 42 -2.49 -6.73 11.69
C ALA A 42 -4.00 -7.03 11.73
N GLN A 43 -4.72 -6.80 10.63
CA GLN A 43 -6.15 -7.06 10.54
C GLN A 43 -6.49 -8.56 10.62
N LEU A 44 -5.74 -9.42 9.94
CA LEU A 44 -5.95 -10.87 10.00
C LEU A 44 -5.72 -11.41 11.42
N ARG A 45 -4.59 -11.04 12.06
CA ARG A 45 -4.26 -11.47 13.43
C ARG A 45 -5.24 -10.95 14.47
N ALA A 46 -5.75 -9.74 14.30
CA ALA A 46 -6.77 -9.19 15.21
C ALA A 46 -8.12 -9.92 15.10
N SER A 47 -8.42 -10.54 13.97
CA SER A 47 -9.72 -11.15 13.70
C SER A 47 -9.79 -12.64 14.09
N ARG A 48 -8.69 -13.39 13.93
CA ARG A 48 -8.65 -14.82 14.25
C ARG A 48 -7.22 -15.36 14.35
N PRO A 49 -7.02 -16.52 14.99
CA PRO A 49 -5.73 -17.22 14.98
C PRO A 49 -5.34 -17.64 13.55
N VAL A 50 -4.19 -17.17 13.07
CA VAL A 50 -3.62 -17.48 11.77
C VAL A 50 -2.11 -17.71 11.86
N GLU A 51 -1.60 -18.63 11.05
CA GLU A 51 -0.19 -18.77 10.72
C GLU A 51 0.05 -18.19 9.34
N LEU A 52 0.95 -17.23 9.23
CA LEU A 52 1.18 -16.46 8.00
C LEU A 52 2.47 -16.88 7.33
N THR A 53 2.36 -17.20 6.03
CA THR A 53 3.50 -17.42 5.14
C THR A 53 3.48 -16.32 4.07
N VAL A 54 4.54 -15.52 3.97
CA VAL A 54 4.64 -14.46 2.97
C VAL A 54 5.57 -14.88 1.84
N PHE A 55 5.10 -14.80 0.61
CA PHE A 55 5.91 -14.94 -0.60
C PHE A 55 6.51 -13.57 -0.92
N THR A 56 7.82 -13.46 -0.85
CA THR A 56 8.54 -12.18 -0.80
C THR A 56 9.83 -12.19 -1.62
N ALA A 57 10.32 -11.02 -2.00
CA ALA A 57 11.63 -10.88 -2.66
C ALA A 57 12.80 -10.94 -1.65
N ASP A 58 12.58 -10.49 -0.39
CA ASP A 58 13.59 -10.55 0.68
C ASP A 58 13.01 -11.24 1.93
N VAL A 59 13.42 -12.49 2.12
CA VAL A 59 12.99 -13.33 3.25
C VAL A 59 13.44 -12.75 4.59
N GLY A 60 14.70 -12.28 4.66
CA GLY A 60 15.29 -11.77 5.90
C GLY A 60 14.60 -10.49 6.39
N ASP A 61 14.40 -9.53 5.47
CA ASP A 61 13.71 -8.28 5.78
C ASP A 61 12.25 -8.54 6.17
N THR A 62 11.54 -9.40 5.42
CA THR A 62 10.13 -9.70 5.69
C THR A 62 9.93 -10.33 7.07
N LEU A 63 10.74 -11.32 7.45
CA LEU A 63 10.68 -11.93 8.78
C LEU A 63 10.94 -10.91 9.88
N LYS A 64 11.98 -10.07 9.71
CA LYS A 64 12.35 -9.04 10.68
C LYS A 64 11.30 -7.95 10.81
N ARG A 65 10.78 -7.47 9.68
CA ARG A 65 9.85 -6.32 9.61
C ARG A 65 8.44 -6.67 10.06
N HIS A 66 7.92 -7.84 9.68
CA HIS A 66 6.52 -8.19 9.88
C HIS A 66 6.30 -9.28 10.94
N GLY A 67 7.34 -9.96 11.40
CA GLY A 67 7.24 -11.00 12.45
C GLY A 67 6.27 -12.12 12.07
N VAL A 68 6.25 -12.53 10.79
CA VAL A 68 5.44 -13.66 10.30
C VAL A 68 6.09 -15.00 10.62
N GLU A 69 5.30 -16.07 10.63
CA GLU A 69 5.75 -17.41 10.97
C GLU A 69 6.67 -17.99 9.89
N ALA A 70 6.46 -17.64 8.62
CA ALA A 70 7.33 -18.04 7.51
C ALA A 70 7.37 -16.97 6.40
N ALA A 71 8.51 -16.92 5.71
CA ALA A 71 8.66 -16.16 4.47
C ALA A 71 9.38 -17.02 3.43
N LEU A 72 8.96 -16.95 2.17
CA LEU A 72 9.48 -17.77 1.09
C LEU A 72 9.92 -16.90 -0.08
N PRO A 73 11.06 -17.21 -0.74
CA PRO A 73 11.60 -16.39 -1.83
C PRO A 73 10.76 -16.59 -3.10
N VAL A 74 9.83 -15.68 -3.35
CA VAL A 74 8.80 -15.82 -4.41
C VAL A 74 9.36 -16.08 -5.81
N ARG A 75 10.53 -15.55 -6.14
CA ARG A 75 11.12 -15.64 -7.49
C ARG A 75 12.14 -16.74 -7.65
N ASP A 76 12.70 -17.25 -6.55
CA ASP A 76 13.77 -18.25 -6.54
C ASP A 76 13.23 -19.68 -6.45
N LEU A 77 11.96 -19.86 -6.05
CA LEU A 77 11.32 -21.16 -6.02
C LEU A 77 11.05 -21.69 -7.43
N THR A 78 11.41 -22.93 -7.66
CA THR A 78 10.93 -23.66 -8.81
C THR A 78 9.40 -23.79 -8.78
N ARG A 79 8.78 -24.15 -9.91
CA ARG A 79 7.33 -24.36 -9.97
C ARG A 79 6.87 -25.43 -8.97
N ASP A 80 7.62 -26.54 -8.84
CA ASP A 80 7.27 -27.64 -7.95
C ASP A 80 7.40 -27.28 -6.48
N GLU A 81 8.46 -26.56 -6.09
CA GLU A 81 8.64 -26.04 -4.73
C GLU A 81 7.53 -25.06 -4.34
N ALA A 82 7.21 -24.10 -5.23
CA ALA A 82 6.12 -23.16 -5.02
C ALA A 82 4.77 -23.89 -4.90
N ARG A 83 4.52 -24.90 -5.74
CA ARG A 83 3.31 -25.74 -5.69
C ARG A 83 3.20 -26.50 -4.36
N GLN A 84 4.30 -27.06 -3.86
CA GLN A 84 4.34 -27.76 -2.59
C GLN A 84 4.08 -26.79 -1.42
N ALA A 85 4.68 -25.60 -1.44
CA ALA A 85 4.45 -24.57 -0.43
C ALA A 85 2.98 -24.13 -0.39
N VAL A 86 2.40 -23.84 -1.56
CA VAL A 86 0.99 -23.45 -1.68
C VAL A 86 0.05 -24.55 -1.22
N ALA A 87 0.35 -25.83 -1.51
CA ALA A 87 -0.47 -26.96 -1.11
C ALA A 87 -0.57 -27.15 0.44
N GLN A 88 0.31 -26.50 1.22
CA GLN A 88 0.25 -26.52 2.68
C GLN A 88 -0.71 -25.45 3.27
N LEU A 89 -1.20 -24.54 2.44
CA LEU A 89 -2.05 -23.45 2.88
C LEU A 89 -3.53 -23.86 2.98
N ASP A 90 -4.26 -23.13 3.79
CA ASP A 90 -5.71 -23.20 3.87
C ASP A 90 -6.37 -22.11 3.02
N LEU A 91 -5.66 -20.99 2.80
CA LEU A 91 -6.06 -19.88 1.94
C LEU A 91 -4.80 -19.22 1.33
N LEU A 92 -4.85 -18.91 0.06
CA LEU A 92 -3.89 -17.99 -0.57
C LEU A 92 -4.54 -16.61 -0.76
N ILE A 93 -3.86 -15.55 -0.33
CA ILE A 93 -4.24 -14.16 -0.58
C ILE A 93 -3.23 -13.58 -1.59
N LEU A 94 -3.72 -13.16 -2.76
CA LEU A 94 -2.98 -12.26 -3.63
C LEU A 94 -3.24 -10.84 -3.12
N GLY A 95 -2.26 -10.27 -2.45
CA GLY A 95 -2.41 -9.05 -1.67
C GLY A 95 -2.07 -7.79 -2.42
N GLY A 96 -2.81 -6.78 -2.16
CA GLY A 96 -2.79 -5.36 -2.40
C GLY A 96 -1.78 -4.72 -3.36
N GLY A 97 -2.09 -3.51 -3.72
CA GLY A 97 -1.19 -2.75 -4.57
C GLY A 97 -1.50 -2.80 -6.07
N GLY A 98 -0.73 -2.04 -6.84
CA GLY A 98 -0.88 -1.97 -8.30
C GLY A 98 -0.03 -3.04 -8.99
N ILE A 99 -0.44 -4.31 -8.93
CA ILE A 99 0.34 -5.47 -9.36
C ILE A 99 -0.13 -6.10 -10.68
N LEU A 100 -1.34 -5.80 -11.13
CA LEU A 100 -1.84 -6.33 -12.41
C LEU A 100 -1.67 -5.31 -13.54
N TYR A 101 -0.53 -5.39 -14.23
CA TYR A 101 -0.19 -4.60 -15.41
C TYR A 101 0.61 -5.46 -16.40
N ASP A 102 0.73 -5.03 -17.67
CA ASP A 102 1.28 -5.85 -18.74
C ASP A 102 2.63 -6.50 -18.44
N ALA A 103 3.56 -5.77 -17.83
CA ALA A 103 4.91 -6.27 -17.57
C ALA A 103 5.08 -7.12 -16.30
N GLY A 104 4.01 -7.31 -15.49
CA GLY A 104 4.16 -7.96 -14.19
C GLY A 104 3.07 -8.96 -13.82
N ALA A 105 1.90 -8.91 -14.46
CA ALA A 105 0.75 -9.71 -14.04
C ALA A 105 1.01 -11.23 -14.04
N ASP A 106 1.77 -11.74 -15.01
CA ASP A 106 2.11 -13.17 -15.10
C ASP A 106 2.94 -13.64 -13.90
N ALA A 107 3.88 -12.83 -13.43
CA ALA A 107 4.69 -13.14 -12.26
C ALA A 107 3.84 -13.18 -10.97
N TYR A 108 2.92 -12.23 -10.78
CA TYR A 108 2.07 -12.17 -9.60
C TYR A 108 0.95 -13.23 -9.60
N LEU A 109 0.48 -13.64 -10.76
CA LEU A 109 -0.58 -14.66 -10.88
C LEU A 109 -0.05 -16.10 -10.79
N ARG A 110 1.27 -16.32 -10.69
CA ARG A 110 1.87 -17.65 -10.60
C ARG A 110 1.34 -18.45 -9.40
N GLU A 111 1.40 -17.89 -8.21
CA GLU A 111 0.93 -18.56 -6.99
C GLU A 111 -0.58 -18.78 -7.00
N VAL A 112 -1.35 -17.87 -7.59
CA VAL A 112 -2.80 -18.01 -7.78
C VAL A 112 -3.11 -19.22 -8.68
N THR A 113 -2.38 -19.35 -9.79
CA THR A 113 -2.53 -20.50 -10.71
C THR A 113 -2.21 -21.81 -9.99
N LEU A 114 -1.11 -21.85 -9.22
CA LEU A 114 -0.72 -23.02 -8.45
C LEU A 114 -1.73 -23.38 -7.37
N ALA A 115 -2.31 -22.39 -6.66
CA ALA A 115 -3.34 -22.63 -5.66
C ALA A 115 -4.58 -23.31 -6.27
N ARG A 116 -5.01 -22.85 -7.44
CA ARG A 116 -6.10 -23.50 -8.18
C ARG A 116 -5.78 -24.95 -8.56
N GLU A 117 -4.57 -25.23 -9.04
CA GLU A 117 -4.14 -26.59 -9.41
C GLU A 117 -4.19 -27.57 -8.22
N VAL A 118 -3.93 -27.08 -7.01
CA VAL A 118 -3.92 -27.90 -5.78
C VAL A 118 -5.20 -27.79 -4.96
N GLY A 119 -6.20 -27.01 -5.43
CA GLY A 119 -7.49 -26.86 -4.77
C GLY A 119 -7.47 -26.00 -3.50
N VAL A 120 -6.50 -25.08 -3.37
CA VAL A 120 -6.44 -24.11 -2.29
C VAL A 120 -7.28 -22.87 -2.65
N PRO A 121 -8.23 -22.46 -1.81
CA PRO A 121 -9.03 -21.25 -2.02
C PRO A 121 -8.17 -20.00 -2.19
N VAL A 122 -8.62 -19.05 -3.01
CA VAL A 122 -7.88 -17.83 -3.33
C VAL A 122 -8.75 -16.59 -3.10
N MET A 123 -8.18 -15.62 -2.40
CA MET A 123 -8.71 -14.26 -2.33
C MET A 123 -7.76 -13.29 -2.99
N VAL A 124 -8.28 -12.45 -3.87
CA VAL A 124 -7.58 -11.25 -4.37
C VAL A 124 -7.98 -10.07 -3.50
N TYR A 125 -7.02 -9.42 -2.88
CA TYR A 125 -7.23 -8.49 -1.76
C TYR A 125 -6.78 -7.08 -2.12
N ALA A 126 -7.72 -6.17 -2.39
CA ALA A 126 -7.50 -4.75 -2.63
C ALA A 126 -6.44 -4.43 -3.69
N ILE A 127 -6.43 -5.15 -4.80
CA ILE A 127 -5.51 -4.85 -5.91
C ILE A 127 -5.96 -3.60 -6.69
N SER A 128 -5.04 -3.05 -7.48
CA SER A 128 -5.33 -2.15 -8.59
C SER A 128 -4.82 -2.78 -9.90
N ALA A 129 -5.53 -2.55 -11.01
CA ALA A 129 -5.21 -3.10 -12.31
C ALA A 129 -4.97 -1.99 -13.33
N GLY A 130 -4.10 -2.27 -14.29
CA GLY A 130 -3.83 -1.46 -15.47
C GLY A 130 -2.51 -0.67 -15.45
N PRO A 131 -2.01 -0.29 -16.65
CA PRO A 131 -2.60 -0.63 -17.94
C PRO A 131 -2.50 -2.13 -18.28
N LEU A 132 -3.50 -2.65 -19.00
CA LEU A 132 -3.56 -4.01 -19.55
C LEU A 132 -3.93 -3.89 -21.03
N GLU A 133 -2.93 -3.84 -21.91
CA GLU A 133 -3.06 -3.65 -23.35
C GLU A 133 -2.65 -4.92 -24.12
N ASP A 134 -1.74 -5.73 -23.56
CA ASP A 134 -1.32 -7.01 -24.14
C ASP A 134 -2.44 -8.06 -24.05
N GLU A 135 -2.91 -8.54 -25.20
CA GLU A 135 -4.02 -9.51 -25.28
C GLU A 135 -3.74 -10.83 -24.55
N ARG A 136 -2.47 -11.29 -24.53
CA ARG A 136 -2.08 -12.51 -23.79
C ARG A 136 -2.22 -12.29 -22.29
N ILE A 137 -1.79 -11.13 -21.79
CA ILE A 137 -1.89 -10.77 -20.37
C ILE A 137 -3.35 -10.54 -19.99
N ARG A 138 -4.14 -9.84 -20.80
CA ARG A 138 -5.59 -9.65 -20.59
C ARG A 138 -6.30 -11.00 -20.44
N LYS A 139 -6.01 -11.95 -21.35
CA LYS A 139 -6.56 -13.31 -21.28
C LYS A 139 -6.15 -14.03 -20.01
N LEU A 140 -4.86 -13.98 -19.64
CA LEU A 140 -4.33 -14.61 -18.42
C LEU A 140 -5.02 -14.05 -17.17
N VAL A 141 -5.10 -12.72 -17.06
CA VAL A 141 -5.74 -12.03 -15.92
C VAL A 141 -7.21 -12.45 -15.82
N ARG A 142 -7.98 -12.36 -16.90
CA ARG A 142 -9.39 -12.76 -16.93
C ARG A 142 -9.57 -14.21 -16.49
N GLU A 143 -8.90 -15.17 -17.16
CA GLU A 143 -9.05 -16.61 -16.88
C GLU A 143 -8.61 -16.97 -15.44
N THR A 144 -7.69 -16.21 -14.86
CA THR A 144 -7.26 -16.43 -13.49
C THR A 144 -8.26 -15.85 -12.50
N LEU A 145 -8.70 -14.60 -12.70
CA LEU A 145 -9.56 -13.90 -11.75
C LEU A 145 -11.01 -14.42 -11.75
N ASP A 146 -11.52 -14.91 -12.85
CA ASP A 146 -12.86 -15.54 -12.91
C ASP A 146 -12.97 -16.79 -12.01
N ASN A 147 -11.84 -17.35 -11.60
CA ASN A 147 -11.78 -18.58 -10.84
C ASN A 147 -11.26 -18.41 -9.40
N VAL A 148 -11.20 -17.17 -8.87
CA VAL A 148 -10.88 -16.93 -7.46
C VAL A 148 -12.14 -16.95 -6.60
N ASP A 149 -12.02 -17.18 -5.29
CA ASP A 149 -13.17 -17.25 -4.38
C ASP A 149 -13.72 -15.86 -4.04
N VAL A 150 -12.83 -14.88 -3.84
CA VAL A 150 -13.17 -13.48 -3.55
C VAL A 150 -12.25 -12.56 -4.34
N LEU A 151 -12.84 -11.55 -5.00
CA LEU A 151 -12.10 -10.54 -5.76
C LEU A 151 -12.43 -9.16 -5.25
N THR A 152 -11.45 -8.47 -4.66
CA THR A 152 -11.58 -7.08 -4.26
C THR A 152 -10.54 -6.20 -4.95
N VAL A 153 -10.94 -4.99 -5.27
CA VAL A 153 -10.08 -3.93 -5.82
C VAL A 153 -10.12 -2.70 -4.92
N ARG A 154 -9.02 -1.95 -4.85
CA ARG A 154 -8.94 -0.76 -3.98
C ARG A 154 -9.52 0.51 -4.57
N ASP A 155 -9.84 0.51 -5.88
CA ASP A 155 -10.32 1.69 -6.59
C ASP A 155 -11.27 1.33 -7.74
N ARG A 156 -12.12 2.28 -8.12
CA ARG A 156 -13.10 2.10 -9.21
C ARG A 156 -12.44 1.95 -10.56
N GLN A 157 -11.24 2.50 -10.74
CA GLN A 157 -10.54 2.39 -12.01
C GLN A 157 -10.04 0.97 -12.23
N GLY A 158 -9.44 0.33 -11.20
CA GLY A 158 -9.07 -1.08 -11.25
C GLY A 158 -10.26 -1.97 -11.59
N LYS A 159 -11.46 -1.69 -11.01
CA LYS A 159 -12.69 -2.39 -11.38
C LYS A 159 -13.01 -2.23 -12.87
N ARG A 160 -13.03 -1.00 -13.41
CA ARG A 160 -13.31 -0.75 -14.83
C ARG A 160 -12.34 -1.48 -15.75
N VAL A 161 -11.03 -1.43 -15.44
CA VAL A 161 -10.01 -2.14 -16.23
C VAL A 161 -10.27 -3.64 -16.28
N LEU A 162 -10.67 -4.26 -15.15
CA LEU A 162 -10.98 -5.69 -15.10
C LEU A 162 -12.29 -6.02 -15.84
N GLU A 163 -13.31 -5.19 -15.73
CA GLU A 163 -14.56 -5.32 -16.50
C GLU A 163 -14.32 -5.17 -18.01
N ASP A 164 -13.48 -4.19 -18.41
CA ASP A 164 -13.14 -3.94 -19.83
C ASP A 164 -12.37 -5.10 -20.48
N ILE A 165 -11.60 -5.86 -19.73
CA ILE A 165 -10.94 -7.09 -20.23
C ILE A 165 -11.83 -8.31 -20.15
N GLY A 166 -13.08 -8.18 -19.66
CA GLY A 166 -14.10 -9.23 -19.65
C GLY A 166 -14.04 -10.16 -18.43
N VAL A 167 -13.57 -9.69 -17.25
CA VAL A 167 -13.70 -10.44 -15.99
C VAL A 167 -15.18 -10.47 -15.58
N GLU A 168 -15.74 -11.69 -15.45
CA GLU A 168 -17.15 -11.92 -15.10
C GLU A 168 -17.37 -12.13 -13.59
N ARG A 169 -16.29 -12.44 -12.85
CA ARG A 169 -16.34 -12.58 -11.38
C ARG A 169 -16.83 -11.29 -10.72
N ASP A 170 -17.67 -11.40 -9.68
CA ASP A 170 -18.09 -10.23 -8.90
C ASP A 170 -16.90 -9.49 -8.31
N ILE A 171 -16.76 -8.21 -8.66
CA ILE A 171 -15.64 -7.33 -8.26
C ILE A 171 -16.13 -6.36 -7.19
N VAL A 172 -15.68 -6.57 -5.96
CA VAL A 172 -16.00 -5.71 -4.82
C VAL A 172 -15.01 -4.55 -4.75
N VAL A 173 -15.50 -3.31 -4.86
CA VAL A 173 -14.67 -2.12 -4.63
C VAL A 173 -14.55 -1.87 -3.14
N THR A 174 -13.32 -1.75 -2.67
CA THR A 174 -12.96 -1.47 -1.28
C THR A 174 -12.03 -0.23 -1.21
N ALA A 175 -11.00 -0.25 -0.37
CA ALA A 175 -9.96 0.76 -0.35
C ALA A 175 -8.59 0.14 -0.07
N ASP A 176 -7.54 0.94 -0.26
CA ASP A 176 -6.16 0.52 -0.01
C ASP A 176 -5.96 0.15 1.46
N PRO A 177 -5.45 -1.06 1.78
CA PRO A 177 -5.24 -1.48 3.17
C PRO A 177 -4.29 -0.59 3.96
N ALA A 178 -3.38 0.12 3.29
CA ALA A 178 -2.43 1.02 3.94
C ALA A 178 -3.10 2.15 4.72
N VAL A 179 -4.40 2.46 4.46
CA VAL A 179 -5.16 3.42 5.27
C VAL A 179 -5.48 2.93 6.68
N LEU A 180 -5.20 1.65 6.97
CA LEU A 180 -5.34 1.02 8.29
C LEU A 180 -3.99 0.88 9.03
N LEU A 181 -2.92 1.44 8.48
CA LEU A 181 -1.60 1.42 9.10
C LEU A 181 -1.61 2.27 10.38
N GLU A 182 -1.01 1.73 11.44
CA GLU A 182 -0.82 2.44 12.69
C GLU A 182 0.58 3.10 12.75
N PRO A 183 0.70 4.32 13.30
CA PRO A 183 1.99 4.98 13.44
C PRO A 183 2.88 4.26 14.46
N GLN A 184 4.17 4.18 14.15
CA GLN A 184 5.20 3.70 15.05
C GLN A 184 5.99 4.88 15.62
N PRO A 185 6.07 5.03 16.95
CA PRO A 185 6.72 6.19 17.56
C PRO A 185 8.22 6.23 17.22
N LEU A 186 8.71 7.42 16.94
CA LEU A 186 10.11 7.72 16.73
C LEU A 186 10.76 8.26 17.99
N THR A 187 12.04 7.93 18.20
CA THR A 187 12.83 8.58 19.24
C THR A 187 13.18 10.01 18.81
N GLU A 188 13.46 10.88 19.79
CA GLU A 188 13.90 12.26 19.52
C GLU A 188 15.15 12.31 18.62
N ASP A 189 16.08 11.35 18.78
CA ASP A 189 17.27 11.26 17.93
C ASP A 189 16.90 10.97 16.47
N ARG A 190 15.96 10.05 16.23
CA ARG A 190 15.46 9.74 14.88
C ARG A 190 14.76 10.96 14.26
N LEU A 191 13.99 11.71 15.03
CA LEU A 191 13.35 12.95 14.56
C LEU A 191 14.41 14.01 14.19
N ARG A 192 15.43 14.22 15.05
CA ARG A 192 16.53 15.14 14.74
C ARG A 192 17.30 14.73 13.48
N GLN A 193 17.60 13.44 13.31
CA GLN A 193 18.25 12.91 12.10
C GLN A 193 17.40 13.13 10.84
N ALA A 194 16.08 13.09 10.97
CA ALA A 194 15.12 13.40 9.92
C ALA A 194 15.01 14.90 9.60
N GLY A 195 15.71 15.78 10.34
CA GLY A 195 15.63 17.24 10.19
C GLY A 195 14.43 17.87 10.90
N ILE A 196 13.72 17.09 11.72
CA ILE A 196 12.59 17.60 12.53
C ILE A 196 13.13 18.18 13.84
N ALA A 197 12.93 19.48 14.03
CA ALA A 197 13.32 20.19 15.24
C ALA A 197 12.13 20.95 15.82
N GLU A 198 12.11 21.04 17.15
CA GLU A 198 11.06 21.76 17.87
C GLU A 198 10.98 23.24 17.43
N GLY A 199 9.77 23.73 17.25
CA GLY A 199 9.51 25.12 16.84
C GLY A 199 9.75 25.43 15.37
N LYS A 200 10.18 24.46 14.56
CA LYS A 200 10.33 24.63 13.12
C LYS A 200 9.10 24.14 12.36
N ARG A 201 8.70 24.93 11.36
CA ARG A 201 7.71 24.47 10.37
C ARG A 201 8.39 23.53 9.40
N ILE A 202 7.83 22.34 9.22
CA ILE A 202 8.36 21.31 8.32
C ILE A 202 7.34 21.02 7.23
N ILE A 203 7.80 21.05 5.97
CA ILE A 203 7.02 20.65 4.80
C ILE A 203 7.67 19.40 4.21
N ALA A 204 6.88 18.34 4.05
CA ALA A 204 7.37 17.09 3.49
C ALA A 204 7.18 17.03 1.97
N PHE A 205 8.20 16.52 1.28
CA PHE A 205 8.17 16.26 -0.17
C PHE A 205 8.37 14.78 -0.45
N SER A 206 7.60 14.23 -1.39
CA SER A 206 7.87 12.90 -1.96
C SER A 206 8.08 13.03 -3.46
N VAL A 207 9.30 12.68 -3.88
CA VAL A 207 9.75 12.76 -5.27
C VAL A 207 9.98 11.35 -5.79
N ARG A 208 9.60 11.10 -7.04
CA ARG A 208 9.91 9.85 -7.74
C ARG A 208 10.32 10.14 -9.19
N GLU A 209 10.87 9.15 -9.83
CA GLU A 209 11.08 9.16 -11.27
C GLU A 209 9.74 9.37 -12.02
N PRO A 210 9.67 10.28 -13.03
CA PRO A 210 8.50 10.41 -13.91
C PRO A 210 8.14 9.07 -14.57
N GLY A 211 9.16 8.39 -15.12
CA GLY A 211 9.08 7.03 -15.65
C GLY A 211 8.04 6.84 -16.76
N PRO A 212 7.64 5.60 -17.03
CA PRO A 212 6.66 5.27 -18.09
C PRO A 212 5.29 5.92 -17.92
N ALA A 213 4.94 6.33 -16.69
CA ALA A 213 3.66 7.00 -16.43
C ALA A 213 3.63 8.46 -16.93
N ALA A 214 4.79 9.05 -17.23
CA ALA A 214 4.93 10.39 -17.76
C ALA A 214 6.14 10.46 -18.71
N PRO A 215 6.11 9.72 -19.84
CA PRO A 215 7.26 9.56 -20.74
C PRO A 215 7.70 10.86 -21.41
N ASP A 216 6.81 11.84 -21.52
CA ASP A 216 7.06 13.12 -22.18
C ASP A 216 7.70 14.17 -21.24
N ILE A 217 7.92 13.81 -19.97
CA ILE A 217 8.54 14.74 -19.00
C ILE A 217 10.05 14.59 -19.05
N ASP A 218 10.76 15.66 -19.45
CA ASP A 218 12.20 15.75 -19.31
C ASP A 218 12.61 15.73 -17.82
N VAL A 219 13.45 14.77 -17.43
CA VAL A 219 13.83 14.50 -16.02
C VAL A 219 14.57 15.69 -15.41
N GLU A 220 15.42 16.38 -16.18
CA GLU A 220 16.19 17.54 -15.72
C GLU A 220 15.26 18.72 -15.46
N HIS A 221 14.34 18.98 -16.37
CA HIS A 221 13.31 20.00 -16.22
C HIS A 221 12.41 19.72 -15.02
N TYR A 222 12.03 18.45 -14.82
CA TYR A 222 11.21 18.01 -13.70
C TYR A 222 11.92 18.24 -12.34
N HIS A 223 13.22 17.88 -12.22
CA HIS A 223 13.98 18.17 -11.02
C HIS A 223 14.08 19.68 -10.75
N LEU A 224 14.22 20.49 -11.79
CA LEU A 224 14.27 21.94 -11.66
C LEU A 224 12.92 22.53 -11.18
N LEU A 225 11.80 22.02 -11.69
CA LEU A 225 10.46 22.42 -11.22
C LEU A 225 10.27 22.13 -9.73
N LEU A 226 10.68 20.96 -9.28
CA LEU A 226 10.57 20.56 -7.86
C LEU A 226 11.55 21.35 -6.98
N ALA A 227 12.75 21.66 -7.46
CA ALA A 227 13.69 22.52 -6.75
C ALA A 227 13.13 23.93 -6.56
N HIS A 228 12.53 24.51 -7.62
CA HIS A 228 11.85 25.80 -7.51
C HIS A 228 10.66 25.76 -6.54
N ALA A 229 9.91 24.65 -6.53
CA ALA A 229 8.81 24.47 -5.59
C ALA A 229 9.30 24.40 -4.14
N ALA A 230 10.39 23.67 -3.87
CA ALA A 230 10.98 23.57 -2.55
C ALA A 230 11.58 24.91 -2.07
N ASP A 231 12.32 25.62 -2.96
CA ASP A 231 12.82 26.97 -2.66
C ASP A 231 11.67 27.96 -2.36
N PHE A 232 10.60 27.92 -3.14
CA PHE A 232 9.40 28.73 -2.92
C PHE A 232 8.76 28.46 -1.57
N VAL A 233 8.60 27.18 -1.21
CA VAL A 233 8.04 26.78 0.09
C VAL A 233 8.90 27.31 1.23
N ILE A 234 10.23 27.20 1.13
CA ILE A 234 11.16 27.70 2.15
C ILE A 234 11.04 29.21 2.30
N ASP A 235 11.08 29.96 1.20
CA ASP A 235 11.07 31.42 1.24
C ASP A 235 9.68 32.00 1.58
N ARG A 236 8.60 31.42 1.03
CA ARG A 236 7.22 31.90 1.18
C ARG A 236 6.59 31.53 2.51
N LEU A 237 6.91 30.31 3.01
CA LEU A 237 6.26 29.74 4.20
C LEU A 237 7.18 29.73 5.43
N GLU A 238 8.43 30.20 5.30
CA GLU A 238 9.46 30.17 6.34
C GLU A 238 9.66 28.75 6.93
N ALA A 239 9.57 27.71 6.05
CA ALA A 239 9.62 26.31 6.42
C ALA A 239 10.98 25.68 6.11
N ASP A 240 11.34 24.60 6.84
CA ASP A 240 12.34 23.65 6.40
C ASP A 240 11.67 22.53 5.60
N VAL A 241 12.39 21.93 4.67
CA VAL A 241 11.87 20.89 3.78
C VAL A 241 12.52 19.55 4.10
N ILE A 242 11.70 18.49 4.17
CA ILE A 242 12.20 17.12 4.23
C ILE A 242 11.75 16.36 2.99
N PHE A 243 12.69 15.69 2.32
CA PHE A 243 12.39 14.75 1.24
C PHE A 243 12.27 13.36 1.81
N VAL A 244 11.14 12.69 1.50
CA VAL A 244 10.78 11.37 2.00
C VAL A 244 10.79 10.37 0.86
N PRO A 245 11.91 9.66 0.62
CA PRO A 245 11.94 8.56 -0.34
C PRO A 245 11.05 7.41 0.15
N MET A 246 10.13 6.98 -0.70
CA MET A 246 9.18 5.90 -0.39
C MET A 246 9.62 4.56 -0.95
N GLU A 247 10.54 4.57 -1.90
CA GLU A 247 11.01 3.38 -2.58
C GLU A 247 12.51 3.47 -2.90
N ARG A 248 13.26 2.43 -2.55
CA ARG A 248 14.72 2.42 -2.72
C ARG A 248 15.14 1.97 -4.10
N GLU A 249 14.53 0.92 -4.65
CA GLU A 249 14.91 0.36 -5.95
C GLU A 249 14.68 1.34 -7.10
N HIS A 250 13.58 2.11 -7.05
CA HIS A 250 13.24 3.07 -8.11
C HIS A 250 13.78 4.48 -7.88
N ARG A 251 14.87 4.57 -7.13
CA ARG A 251 15.72 5.76 -7.08
C ARG A 251 15.08 7.02 -6.49
N ASP A 252 14.04 6.91 -5.65
CA ASP A 252 13.45 8.07 -4.99
C ASP A 252 14.50 8.89 -4.24
N LEU A 253 15.48 8.21 -3.62
CA LEU A 253 16.61 8.84 -2.93
C LEU A 253 17.48 9.65 -3.89
N GLN A 254 17.83 9.08 -5.05
CA GLN A 254 18.66 9.73 -6.07
C GLN A 254 17.92 10.94 -6.68
N HIS A 255 16.62 10.79 -6.97
CA HIS A 255 15.80 11.89 -7.48
C HIS A 255 15.66 13.01 -6.44
N SER A 256 15.49 12.68 -5.15
CA SER A 256 15.47 13.67 -4.07
C SER A 256 16.80 14.44 -3.99
N HIS A 257 17.93 13.77 -4.07
CA HIS A 257 19.24 14.42 -4.11
C HIS A 257 19.45 15.28 -5.36
N ALA A 258 18.96 14.83 -6.53
CA ALA A 258 19.04 15.60 -7.76
C ALA A 258 18.22 16.91 -7.68
N VAL A 259 17.07 16.88 -7.02
CA VAL A 259 16.28 18.08 -6.72
C VAL A 259 17.04 19.02 -5.78
N VAL A 260 17.54 18.47 -4.65
CA VAL A 260 18.29 19.29 -3.67
C VAL A 260 19.53 19.93 -4.29
N ALA A 261 20.23 19.25 -5.20
CA ALA A 261 21.38 19.80 -5.92
C ALA A 261 21.05 20.99 -6.80
N LYS A 262 19.78 21.18 -7.20
CA LYS A 262 19.30 22.30 -8.01
C LYS A 262 18.69 23.43 -7.16
N MET A 263 18.50 23.22 -5.85
CA MET A 263 17.90 24.21 -4.94
C MET A 263 18.89 25.31 -4.58
N ARG A 264 18.41 26.54 -4.47
CA ARG A 264 19.15 27.69 -3.92
C ARG A 264 19.18 27.68 -2.40
N ARG A 265 18.20 27.08 -1.76
CA ARG A 265 18.03 26.95 -0.30
C ARG A 265 18.34 25.55 0.22
N ALA A 266 19.23 24.81 -0.45
CA ALA A 266 19.57 23.42 -0.13
C ALA A 266 19.96 23.18 1.34
N GLN A 267 20.51 24.19 2.04
CA GLN A 267 20.86 24.13 3.45
C GLN A 267 19.63 24.01 4.39
N ARG A 268 18.43 24.27 3.90
CA ARG A 268 17.14 24.12 4.60
C ARG A 268 16.37 22.87 4.15
N ALA A 269 17.02 21.99 3.41
CA ALA A 269 16.45 20.75 2.92
C ALA A 269 17.18 19.54 3.51
N THR A 270 16.44 18.57 3.99
CA THR A 270 16.96 17.27 4.46
C THR A 270 16.38 16.16 3.61
N VAL A 271 17.21 15.20 3.19
CA VAL A 271 16.74 13.97 2.53
C VAL A 271 16.85 12.85 3.53
N LEU A 272 15.76 12.11 3.77
CA LEU A 272 15.79 10.95 4.66
C LEU A 272 16.68 9.86 4.05
N LYS A 273 17.74 9.48 4.78
CA LYS A 273 18.77 8.51 4.33
C LYS A 273 18.68 7.19 5.08
N GLU A 274 18.22 7.25 6.34
CA GLU A 274 18.12 6.09 7.22
C GLU A 274 16.99 5.15 6.76
N GLU A 275 17.07 3.91 7.23
CA GLU A 275 15.98 2.97 7.06
C GLU A 275 14.85 3.28 8.04
N TYR A 276 13.70 3.62 7.47
CA TYR A 276 12.46 3.79 8.20
C TYR A 276 11.47 2.68 7.83
N THR A 277 10.69 2.25 8.80
CA THR A 277 9.50 1.43 8.54
C THR A 277 8.37 2.32 8.01
N SER A 278 7.35 1.70 7.42
CA SER A 278 6.16 2.44 6.97
C SER A 278 5.46 3.16 8.13
N GLY A 279 5.37 2.52 9.30
CA GLY A 279 4.80 3.12 10.50
C GLY A 279 5.63 4.28 11.07
N GLU A 280 6.97 4.22 10.97
CA GLU A 280 7.85 5.33 11.36
C GLU A 280 7.70 6.53 10.41
N VAL A 281 7.62 6.30 9.09
CA VAL A 281 7.35 7.39 8.12
C VAL A 281 5.96 7.98 8.34
N LEU A 282 4.96 7.14 8.62
CA LEU A 282 3.63 7.62 9.00
C LEU A 282 3.70 8.53 10.23
N ALA A 283 4.38 8.12 11.30
CA ALA A 283 4.54 8.93 12.50
C ALA A 283 5.31 10.24 12.22
N LEU A 284 6.39 10.16 11.41
CA LEU A 284 7.20 11.31 11.01
C LEU A 284 6.36 12.37 10.30
N LEU A 285 5.47 11.97 9.39
CA LEU A 285 4.59 12.91 8.70
C LEU A 285 3.65 13.65 9.64
N GLY A 286 3.29 13.09 10.79
CA GLY A 286 2.52 13.77 11.82
C GLY A 286 3.20 15.03 12.42
N HIS A 287 4.52 15.17 12.23
CA HIS A 287 5.27 16.36 12.61
C HIS A 287 5.35 17.43 11.52
N CYS A 288 4.78 17.15 10.33
CA CYS A 288 4.79 18.08 9.20
C CYS A 288 3.52 18.92 9.18
N GLU A 289 3.65 20.18 8.78
CA GLU A 289 2.48 21.08 8.67
C GLU A 289 1.77 20.93 7.33
N PHE A 290 2.50 20.48 6.29
CA PHE A 290 1.98 20.28 4.94
C PHE A 290 2.82 19.23 4.20
N ALA A 291 2.21 18.61 3.18
CA ALA A 291 2.89 17.61 2.36
C ALA A 291 2.69 17.91 0.85
N ILE A 292 3.73 17.63 0.05
CA ILE A 292 3.69 17.80 -1.41
C ILE A 292 4.26 16.53 -2.02
N GLY A 293 3.48 15.80 -2.80
CA GLY A 293 3.99 14.49 -3.21
C GLY A 293 3.35 13.84 -4.40
N MET A 294 4.11 12.90 -4.97
CA MET A 294 3.74 12.07 -6.12
C MET A 294 3.45 10.62 -5.74
N ARG A 295 4.01 10.12 -4.64
CA ARG A 295 3.81 8.74 -4.21
C ARG A 295 2.46 8.57 -3.52
N LEU A 296 1.65 7.63 -3.98
CA LEU A 296 0.33 7.33 -3.43
C LEU A 296 0.38 7.15 -1.91
N HIS A 297 1.25 6.27 -1.43
CA HIS A 297 1.29 5.95 0.00
C HIS A 297 1.84 7.08 0.87
N PHE A 298 2.68 7.95 0.33
CA PHE A 298 3.06 9.19 1.01
C PHE A 298 1.84 10.09 1.27
N LEU A 299 0.94 10.22 0.28
CA LEU A 299 -0.30 10.99 0.42
C LEU A 299 -1.30 10.30 1.36
N ILE A 300 -1.37 8.96 1.31
CA ILE A 300 -2.16 8.18 2.29
C ILE A 300 -1.65 8.43 3.71
N PHE A 301 -0.34 8.39 3.93
CA PHE A 301 0.24 8.62 5.26
C PHE A 301 0.00 10.06 5.75
N ALA A 302 0.13 11.06 4.87
CA ALA A 302 -0.23 12.43 5.20
C ALA A 302 -1.71 12.54 5.60
N ALA A 303 -2.63 11.92 4.83
CA ALA A 303 -4.05 11.91 5.14
C ALA A 303 -4.36 11.26 6.50
N LEU A 304 -3.72 10.12 6.82
CA LEU A 304 -3.89 9.42 8.10
C LEU A 304 -3.45 10.28 9.31
N GLN A 305 -2.46 11.14 9.13
CA GLN A 305 -2.00 12.07 10.15
C GLN A 305 -2.77 13.42 10.15
N GLY A 306 -3.79 13.55 9.29
CA GLY A 306 -4.52 14.80 9.15
C GLY A 306 -3.65 15.94 8.59
N VAL A 307 -2.55 15.61 7.92
CA VAL A 307 -1.67 16.59 7.29
C VAL A 307 -2.23 16.96 5.94
N PRO A 308 -2.58 18.24 5.71
CA PRO A 308 -3.05 18.70 4.40
C PRO A 308 -1.94 18.58 3.37
N PHE A 309 -2.32 18.33 2.12
CA PHE A 309 -1.32 18.08 1.08
C PHE A 309 -1.71 18.66 -0.29
N ALA A 310 -0.70 18.93 -1.10
CA ALA A 310 -0.81 19.18 -2.53
C ALA A 310 -0.35 17.94 -3.30
N PRO A 311 -1.25 17.22 -3.96
CA PRO A 311 -0.88 16.05 -4.73
C PRO A 311 -0.25 16.47 -6.05
N LEU A 312 0.79 15.73 -6.47
CA LEU A 312 1.39 15.82 -7.79
C LEU A 312 1.08 14.50 -8.54
N PRO A 313 -0.15 14.31 -9.04
CA PRO A 313 -0.55 13.04 -9.62
C PRO A 313 0.16 12.84 -10.97
N TYR A 314 0.84 11.71 -11.09
CA TYR A 314 1.50 11.28 -12.32
C TYR A 314 0.92 9.96 -12.83
N ALA A 315 0.13 9.26 -12.02
CA ALA A 315 -0.48 7.98 -12.35
C ALA A 315 -1.93 7.93 -11.86
N SER A 316 -2.73 7.16 -12.56
CA SER A 316 -4.15 6.96 -12.27
C SER A 316 -4.47 6.52 -10.84
N LYS A 317 -3.61 5.69 -10.24
CA LYS A 317 -3.76 5.24 -8.85
C LYS A 317 -3.72 6.37 -7.83
N VAL A 318 -2.94 7.44 -8.09
CA VAL A 318 -2.91 8.64 -7.26
C VAL A 318 -4.22 9.40 -7.39
N ALA A 319 -4.71 9.55 -8.63
CA ALA A 319 -5.99 10.19 -8.91
C ALA A 319 -7.15 9.48 -8.20
N GLY A 320 -7.19 8.14 -8.22
CA GLY A 320 -8.21 7.33 -7.54
C GLY A 320 -8.26 7.57 -6.02
N PHE A 321 -7.10 7.67 -5.36
CA PHE A 321 -7.06 8.00 -3.93
C PHE A 321 -7.54 9.43 -3.67
N ILE A 322 -7.06 10.42 -4.44
CA ILE A 322 -7.47 11.83 -4.30
C ILE A 322 -8.98 11.96 -4.44
N GLU A 323 -9.58 11.26 -5.42
CA GLU A 323 -11.02 11.20 -5.61
C GLU A 323 -11.74 10.56 -4.40
N SER A 324 -11.17 9.48 -3.84
CA SER A 324 -11.75 8.78 -2.68
C SER A 324 -11.81 9.63 -1.41
N VAL A 325 -10.87 10.58 -1.27
CA VAL A 325 -10.90 11.58 -0.19
C VAL A 325 -11.60 12.88 -0.61
N GLY A 326 -12.33 12.88 -1.74
CA GLY A 326 -13.17 13.99 -2.19
C GLY A 326 -12.38 15.23 -2.66
N MET A 327 -11.12 15.07 -3.05
CA MET A 327 -10.29 16.17 -3.55
C MET A 327 -10.26 16.18 -5.08
N GLY A 328 -10.14 17.39 -5.67
CA GLY A 328 -9.94 17.55 -7.11
C GLY A 328 -8.53 17.11 -7.52
N THR A 329 -8.43 16.43 -8.66
CA THR A 329 -7.15 15.97 -9.22
C THR A 329 -6.56 17.02 -10.13
N PRO A 330 -5.40 17.63 -9.81
CA PRO A 330 -4.71 18.51 -10.75
C PRO A 330 -4.14 17.69 -11.92
N VAL A 331 -4.14 18.30 -13.13
CA VAL A 331 -3.56 17.68 -14.32
C VAL A 331 -2.09 18.11 -14.43
N LEU A 332 -1.15 17.15 -14.42
CA LEU A 332 0.29 17.42 -14.51
C LEU A 332 0.80 17.61 -15.96
N LYS A 333 0.03 17.26 -16.95
CA LYS A 333 0.50 17.10 -18.34
C LYS A 333 1.13 18.36 -18.95
N ASP A 334 0.83 19.56 -18.40
CA ASP A 334 1.34 20.85 -18.90
C ASP A 334 1.76 21.79 -17.76
N VAL A 335 2.32 21.22 -16.67
CA VAL A 335 2.65 22.02 -15.49
C VAL A 335 3.91 22.84 -15.72
N SER A 336 3.74 24.14 -15.87
CA SER A 336 4.83 25.11 -15.76
C SER A 336 5.22 25.35 -14.29
N ALA A 337 6.41 25.92 -14.07
CA ALA A 337 6.82 26.34 -12.73
C ALA A 337 5.77 27.26 -12.08
N GLY A 338 5.24 28.22 -12.82
CA GLY A 338 4.23 29.15 -12.32
C GLY A 338 2.93 28.49 -11.90
N THR A 339 2.42 27.52 -12.67
CA THR A 339 1.20 26.78 -12.32
C THR A 339 1.40 25.87 -11.12
N LEU A 340 2.58 25.24 -10.99
CA LEU A 340 2.93 24.42 -9.83
C LEU A 340 2.99 25.26 -8.56
N LEU A 341 3.71 26.39 -8.58
CA LEU A 341 3.84 27.28 -7.43
C LEU A 341 2.49 27.86 -7.01
N ALA A 342 1.66 28.30 -7.97
CA ALA A 342 0.31 28.80 -7.70
C ALA A 342 -0.60 27.72 -7.08
N MET A 343 -0.47 26.48 -7.52
CA MET A 343 -1.21 25.35 -6.93
C MET A 343 -0.77 25.10 -5.48
N ILE A 344 0.52 25.10 -5.20
CA ILE A 344 1.06 24.90 -3.85
C ILE A 344 0.61 26.06 -2.92
N ASP A 345 0.79 27.29 -3.35
CA ASP A 345 0.40 28.49 -2.57
C ASP A 345 -1.10 28.48 -2.24
N ARG A 346 -1.93 28.21 -3.26
CA ARG A 346 -3.38 28.07 -3.04
C ARG A 346 -3.72 26.93 -2.08
N SER A 347 -3.09 25.76 -2.21
CA SER A 347 -3.33 24.62 -1.33
C SER A 347 -2.91 24.94 0.11
N TRP A 348 -1.82 25.67 0.27
CA TRP A 348 -1.38 26.16 1.57
C TRP A 348 -2.37 27.14 2.19
N ASP A 349 -2.87 28.11 1.45
CA ASP A 349 -3.86 29.08 1.93
C ASP A 349 -5.16 28.39 2.39
N TYR A 350 -5.52 27.29 1.73
CA TYR A 350 -6.71 26.48 2.06
C TYR A 350 -6.38 25.31 2.99
N ARG A 351 -5.17 25.17 3.55
CA ARG A 351 -4.72 24.00 4.29
C ARG A 351 -5.63 23.59 5.45
N GLU A 352 -6.20 24.54 6.19
CA GLU A 352 -7.11 24.22 7.30
C GLU A 352 -8.43 23.60 6.79
N LYS A 353 -8.95 24.07 5.67
CA LYS A 353 -10.11 23.48 5.03
C LYS A 353 -9.79 22.08 4.49
N LEU A 354 -8.61 21.91 3.89
CA LEU A 354 -8.13 20.61 3.41
C LEU A 354 -7.95 19.63 4.57
N ARG A 355 -7.37 20.07 5.70
CA ARG A 355 -7.22 19.28 6.92
C ARG A 355 -8.57 18.79 7.42
N HIS A 356 -9.51 19.72 7.58
CA HIS A 356 -10.86 19.36 8.04
C HIS A 356 -11.54 18.37 7.09
N HIS A 357 -11.42 18.60 5.80
CA HIS A 357 -12.00 17.72 4.79
C HIS A 357 -11.38 16.32 4.83
N ILE A 358 -10.04 16.21 4.84
CA ILE A 358 -9.33 14.93 4.93
C ILE A 358 -9.73 14.18 6.20
N THR A 359 -9.70 14.84 7.35
CA THR A 359 -10.05 14.20 8.64
C THR A 359 -11.51 13.76 8.72
N SER A 360 -12.42 14.42 8.01
CA SER A 360 -13.83 14.03 7.94
C SER A 360 -14.11 12.87 7.01
N THR A 361 -13.27 12.66 5.97
CA THR A 361 -13.48 11.62 4.94
C THR A 361 -12.67 10.36 5.17
N ILE A 362 -11.48 10.46 5.79
CA ILE A 362 -10.57 9.31 5.92
C ILE A 362 -11.20 8.13 6.67
N GLY A 363 -12.08 8.39 7.64
CA GLY A 363 -12.79 7.35 8.39
C GLY A 363 -13.69 6.47 7.52
N GLU A 364 -14.32 7.03 6.49
CA GLU A 364 -15.11 6.27 5.51
C GLU A 364 -14.20 5.39 4.65
N VAL A 365 -13.08 5.92 4.17
CA VAL A 365 -12.08 5.17 3.39
C VAL A 365 -11.52 3.99 4.22
N GLN A 366 -11.24 4.21 5.51
CA GLN A 366 -10.85 3.15 6.44
C GLN A 366 -11.95 2.09 6.61
N GLY A 367 -13.22 2.51 6.67
CA GLY A 367 -14.37 1.59 6.69
C GLY A 367 -14.40 0.69 5.45
N GLN A 368 -14.19 1.26 4.27
CA GLN A 368 -14.09 0.50 3.01
C GLN A 368 -12.88 -0.46 3.01
N ALA A 369 -11.74 -0.04 3.56
CA ALA A 369 -10.56 -0.92 3.64
C ALA A 369 -10.78 -2.12 4.57
N ARG A 370 -11.48 -1.94 5.72
CA ARG A 370 -11.81 -3.04 6.64
C ARG A 370 -12.65 -4.12 6.00
N LYS A 371 -13.46 -3.79 4.99
CA LYS A 371 -14.28 -4.74 4.26
C LYS A 371 -13.47 -5.86 3.61
N ASN A 372 -12.23 -5.58 3.21
CA ASN A 372 -11.33 -6.64 2.71
C ASN A 372 -11.10 -7.73 3.75
N ASN A 373 -10.79 -7.34 4.99
CA ASN A 373 -10.57 -8.29 6.07
C ASN A 373 -11.86 -9.03 6.47
N GLU A 374 -13.00 -8.36 6.47
CA GLU A 374 -14.31 -9.00 6.72
C GLU A 374 -14.56 -10.13 5.71
N LEU A 375 -14.31 -9.89 4.43
CA LEU A 375 -14.46 -10.89 3.38
C LEU A 375 -13.44 -12.04 3.54
N ALA A 376 -12.19 -11.73 3.92
CA ALA A 376 -11.18 -12.75 4.22
C ALA A 376 -11.61 -13.66 5.38
N VAL A 377 -12.13 -13.07 6.46
CA VAL A 377 -12.64 -13.81 7.63
C VAL A 377 -13.83 -14.69 7.25
N GLN A 378 -14.80 -14.18 6.49
CA GLN A 378 -15.94 -14.97 5.99
C GLN A 378 -15.49 -16.16 5.16
N LEU A 379 -14.49 -15.97 4.29
CA LEU A 379 -13.90 -17.06 3.51
C LEU A 379 -13.21 -18.10 4.40
N LEU A 380 -12.44 -17.67 5.37
CA LEU A 380 -11.78 -18.55 6.36
C LEU A 380 -12.78 -19.33 7.23
N ASP A 381 -13.91 -18.71 7.59
CA ASP A 381 -14.98 -19.40 8.34
C ASP A 381 -15.68 -20.47 7.49
N ARG A 382 -15.88 -20.22 6.21
CA ARG A 382 -16.38 -21.21 5.24
C ARG A 382 -15.42 -22.41 5.17
N ILE A 383 -14.12 -22.15 4.96
CA ILE A 383 -13.07 -23.17 4.90
C ILE A 383 -13.04 -24.02 6.18
N ALA A 384 -13.07 -23.37 7.35
CA ALA A 384 -13.10 -24.08 8.64
C ALA A 384 -14.33 -24.98 8.78
N GLY A 385 -15.51 -24.50 8.35
CA GLY A 385 -16.74 -25.29 8.36
C GLY A 385 -16.70 -26.51 7.42
N GLU A 386 -16.08 -26.38 6.26
CA GLU A 386 -15.88 -27.48 5.30
C GLU A 386 -14.92 -28.54 5.83
N LYS A 387 -13.79 -28.13 6.42
CA LYS A 387 -12.82 -29.04 7.05
C LYS A 387 -13.41 -29.79 8.25
N ALA A 388 -14.23 -29.11 9.06
CA ALA A 388 -14.92 -29.75 10.18
C ALA A 388 -15.90 -30.83 9.70
N ARG A 389 -16.57 -30.64 8.57
CA ARG A 389 -17.50 -31.63 7.97
C ARG A 389 -16.81 -32.82 7.35
N THR A 390 -15.64 -32.61 6.75
CA THR A 390 -14.87 -33.67 6.07
C THR A 390 -13.92 -34.45 7.03
N GLY A 391 -13.84 -34.08 8.30
CA GLY A 391 -12.91 -34.66 9.26
C GLY A 391 -11.44 -34.33 9.01
N ALA A 392 -11.15 -33.37 8.16
CA ALA A 392 -9.80 -32.98 7.77
C ALA A 392 -9.15 -31.94 8.72
N VAL A 393 -9.67 -31.82 9.96
CA VAL A 393 -9.03 -31.00 11.01
C VAL A 393 -7.83 -31.82 11.54
N ARG A 394 -6.62 -31.38 11.20
CA ARG A 394 -5.38 -31.88 11.78
C ARG A 394 -5.02 -31.12 13.05
#